data_aa6e58c9f12bddc88f9cf39a770c1a29
#
_entry.id   aa6e58c9f12bddc88f9cf39a770c1a29
#
_cell.length_a   1.000
_cell.length_b   1.000
_cell.length_c   1.000
_cell.angle_alpha   90.00
_cell.angle_beta   90.00
_cell.angle_gamma   90.00
#
_symmetry.space_group_name_H-M   'P 1'
#
loop_
_entity.id
_entity.type
_entity.pdbx_description
1 polymer ?
#
loop_
_entity_poly.entity_id
_entity_poly.type
_entity_poly.pdbx_seq_one_letter_code
_entity_poly.pdbx_strand_id
1 'polypeptide(L)'
;PFSTTDRIRPGFNRRSREISKVTKDALESVVMLELYPRSKIRVTIEIVSAEAGTRCVGLTAASVALADAGIPMTDLVVSVASGKINDVVVCDLNKEEDNYGEADLPMGILPNSGELVFLQMDGDLSQEEFSQAWEYNMEAAQVVHGMMVEALKGGGSQ
;
A
#
# COMPACT_ATOMS: atom_id res chain seq x y z
N PRO A 1 8.58 -12.63 3.37
CA PRO A 1 8.48 -13.09 1.98
C PRO A 1 9.14 -14.43 1.76
N PHE A 2 8.73 -15.16 0.73
CA PHE A 2 9.30 -16.48 0.41
C PHE A 2 10.67 -16.38 -0.25
N SER A 3 11.02 -15.23 -0.78
CA SER A 3 12.29 -14.96 -1.48
C SER A 3 13.48 -14.71 -0.55
N THR A 4 13.26 -14.52 0.75
CA THR A 4 14.35 -14.22 1.70
C THR A 4 14.74 -15.44 2.52
N THR A 5 16.03 -15.55 2.87
CA THR A 5 16.57 -16.59 3.76
C THR A 5 16.10 -16.42 5.20
N ASP A 6 15.86 -15.20 5.64
CA ASP A 6 15.40 -14.84 7.00
C ASP A 6 13.87 -14.90 7.12
N ARG A 7 13.29 -15.93 6.57
CA ARG A 7 11.86 -16.14 6.56
C ARG A 7 11.30 -16.39 7.96
N ILE A 8 10.48 -15.47 8.44
CA ILE A 8 9.71 -15.64 9.67
C ILE A 8 8.51 -16.54 9.37
N ARG A 9 8.27 -17.52 10.25
CA ARG A 9 7.08 -18.40 10.14
C ARG A 9 5.80 -17.53 10.11
N PRO A 10 4.83 -17.87 9.26
CA PRO A 10 3.51 -17.22 9.30
C PRO A 10 2.94 -17.31 10.71
N GLY A 11 2.53 -16.19 11.27
CA GLY A 11 2.02 -16.17 12.65
C GLY A 11 1.75 -14.75 13.13
N PHE A 12 1.10 -14.68 14.29
CA PHE A 12 0.77 -13.41 14.91
C PHE A 12 2.02 -12.79 15.56
N ASN A 13 2.65 -11.85 14.85
CA ASN A 13 3.65 -10.96 15.42
C ASN A 13 3.13 -9.51 15.45
N ARG A 14 3.85 -8.62 16.15
CA ARG A 14 3.46 -7.21 16.30
C ARG A 14 3.31 -6.51 14.93
N ARG A 15 4.26 -6.73 14.01
CA ARG A 15 4.25 -6.13 12.66
C ARG A 15 3.05 -6.63 11.84
N SER A 16 2.77 -7.94 11.84
CA SER A 16 1.64 -8.47 11.06
C SER A 16 0.29 -7.97 11.58
N ARG A 17 0.15 -7.77 12.89
CA ARG A 17 -1.08 -7.20 13.48
C ARG A 17 -1.27 -5.74 13.08
N GLU A 18 -0.20 -4.96 13.13
CA GLU A 18 -0.23 -3.55 12.77
C GLU A 18 -0.59 -3.40 11.28
N ILE A 19 0.13 -4.10 10.38
CA ILE A 19 -0.14 -4.07 8.94
C ILE A 19 -1.58 -4.55 8.64
N SER A 20 -2.02 -5.63 9.29
CA SER A 20 -3.40 -6.13 9.11
C SER A 20 -4.45 -5.12 9.54
N LYS A 21 -4.20 -4.38 10.62
CA LYS A 21 -5.11 -3.34 11.10
C LYS A 21 -5.17 -2.18 10.12
N VAL A 22 -4.03 -1.62 9.72
CA VAL A 22 -3.96 -0.50 8.77
C VAL A 22 -4.60 -0.87 7.44
N THR A 23 -4.28 -2.04 6.89
CA THR A 23 -4.87 -2.53 5.64
C THR A 23 -6.39 -2.70 5.77
N LYS A 24 -6.86 -3.26 6.88
CA LYS A 24 -8.29 -3.42 7.14
C LYS A 24 -8.99 -2.05 7.19
N ASP A 25 -8.48 -1.12 7.99
CA ASP A 25 -9.08 0.20 8.17
C ASP A 25 -9.13 0.96 6.83
N ALA A 26 -8.07 0.88 6.01
CA ALA A 26 -8.02 1.48 4.68
C ALA A 26 -9.04 0.86 3.71
N LEU A 27 -9.17 -0.46 3.67
CA LEU A 27 -10.13 -1.14 2.79
C LEU A 27 -11.57 -0.95 3.26
N GLU A 28 -11.82 -0.92 4.57
CA GLU A 28 -13.17 -0.67 5.12
C GLU A 28 -13.67 0.75 4.80
N SER A 29 -12.78 1.71 4.54
CA SER A 29 -13.19 3.06 4.16
C SER A 29 -13.75 3.17 2.73
N VAL A 30 -13.45 2.19 1.88
CA VAL A 30 -13.84 2.21 0.46
C VAL A 30 -14.80 1.09 0.07
N VAL A 31 -14.83 -0.02 0.79
CA VAL A 31 -15.73 -1.14 0.49
C VAL A 31 -17.14 -0.83 1.01
N MET A 32 -18.14 -1.02 0.15
CA MET A 32 -19.56 -0.83 0.48
C MET A 32 -20.08 -2.00 1.36
N LEU A 33 -19.65 -2.02 2.63
CA LEU A 33 -19.95 -3.12 3.57
C LEU A 33 -21.43 -3.26 3.87
N GLU A 34 -22.21 -2.21 3.72
CA GLU A 34 -23.68 -2.21 3.90
C GLU A 34 -24.39 -3.15 2.94
N LEU A 35 -23.76 -3.47 1.81
CA LEU A 35 -24.30 -4.45 0.84
C LEU A 35 -24.10 -5.91 1.28
N TYR A 36 -23.32 -6.15 2.32
CA TYR A 36 -22.96 -7.49 2.80
C TYR A 36 -23.39 -7.72 4.27
N PRO A 37 -24.68 -7.55 4.61
CA PRO A 37 -25.15 -7.76 5.97
C PRO A 37 -24.93 -9.21 6.41
N ARG A 38 -24.41 -9.42 7.63
CA ARG A 38 -24.08 -10.72 8.23
C ARG A 38 -23.06 -11.56 7.45
N SER A 39 -22.27 -10.92 6.59
CA SER A 39 -21.24 -11.58 5.80
C SER A 39 -19.84 -11.20 6.32
N LYS A 40 -18.85 -11.93 5.88
CA LYS A 40 -17.45 -11.69 6.19
C LYS A 40 -16.63 -11.76 4.91
N ILE A 41 -15.95 -10.67 4.57
CA ILE A 41 -14.93 -10.65 3.53
C ILE A 41 -13.58 -10.93 4.20
N ARG A 42 -12.89 -11.96 3.74
CA ARG A 42 -11.55 -12.30 4.23
C ARG A 42 -10.53 -11.99 3.14
N VAL A 43 -9.59 -11.13 3.45
CA VAL A 43 -8.44 -10.82 2.60
C VAL A 43 -7.20 -11.49 3.20
N THR A 44 -6.48 -12.25 2.40
CA THR A 44 -5.22 -12.88 2.78
C THR A 44 -4.13 -12.37 1.85
N ILE A 45 -3.08 -11.81 2.43
CA ILE A 45 -1.95 -11.23 1.70
C ILE A 45 -0.72 -12.10 1.92
N GLU A 46 -0.20 -12.68 0.85
CA GLU A 46 1.04 -13.46 0.86
C GLU A 46 2.11 -12.73 0.06
N ILE A 47 3.18 -12.34 0.72
CA ILE A 47 4.32 -11.67 0.07
C ILE A 47 5.26 -12.72 -0.47
N VAL A 48 5.26 -12.92 -1.78
CA VAL A 48 6.10 -13.90 -2.47
C VAL A 48 7.54 -13.40 -2.60
N SER A 49 7.70 -12.17 -3.06
CA SER A 49 8.99 -11.49 -3.20
C SER A 49 8.86 -10.04 -2.76
N ALA A 50 9.86 -9.53 -2.08
CA ALA A 50 9.93 -8.12 -1.71
C ALA A 50 11.36 -7.72 -1.38
N GLU A 51 11.73 -6.51 -1.74
CA GLU A 51 12.96 -5.87 -1.32
C GLU A 51 12.72 -4.78 -0.28
N ALA A 52 11.57 -4.11 -0.34
CA ALA A 52 11.02 -3.21 0.67
C ALA A 52 9.52 -3.01 0.40
N GLY A 53 8.86 -2.02 1.00
CA GLY A 53 7.51 -1.56 0.63
C GLY A 53 6.39 -2.62 0.74
N THR A 54 6.58 -3.71 1.50
CA THR A 54 5.60 -4.83 1.58
C THR A 54 4.22 -4.40 2.02
N ARG A 55 4.12 -3.36 2.82
CA ARG A 55 2.86 -2.76 3.27
C ARG A 55 2.11 -2.14 2.09
N CYS A 56 2.79 -1.34 1.29
CA CYS A 56 2.22 -0.66 0.14
C CYS A 56 1.77 -1.65 -0.93
N VAL A 57 2.63 -2.57 -1.33
CA VAL A 57 2.31 -3.62 -2.31
C VAL A 57 1.14 -4.49 -1.84
N GLY A 58 1.13 -4.88 -0.55
CA GLY A 58 0.06 -5.70 0.02
C GLY A 58 -1.29 -5.03 -0.01
N LEU A 59 -1.38 -3.74 0.35
CA LEU A 59 -2.63 -2.98 0.31
C LEU A 59 -3.12 -2.74 -1.12
N THR A 60 -2.23 -2.35 -2.03
CA THR A 60 -2.54 -2.16 -3.45
C THR A 60 -3.06 -3.45 -4.09
N ALA A 61 -2.38 -4.58 -3.86
CA ALA A 61 -2.81 -5.89 -4.36
C ALA A 61 -4.17 -6.33 -3.78
N ALA A 62 -4.41 -6.07 -2.49
CA ALA A 62 -5.69 -6.36 -1.86
C ALA A 62 -6.84 -5.53 -2.46
N SER A 63 -6.58 -4.26 -2.78
CA SER A 63 -7.55 -3.39 -3.46
C SER A 63 -7.92 -3.91 -4.85
N VAL A 64 -6.93 -4.30 -5.65
CA VAL A 64 -7.17 -4.92 -6.97
C VAL A 64 -7.94 -6.22 -6.84
N ALA A 65 -7.56 -7.09 -5.89
CA ALA A 65 -8.21 -8.38 -5.70
C ALA A 65 -9.69 -8.24 -5.28
N LEU A 66 -10.02 -7.25 -4.48
CA LEU A 66 -11.42 -6.96 -4.11
C LEU A 66 -12.23 -6.48 -5.32
N ALA A 67 -11.66 -5.58 -6.13
CA ALA A 67 -12.30 -5.10 -7.34
C ALA A 67 -12.50 -6.23 -8.37
N ASP A 68 -11.48 -7.07 -8.59
CA ASP A 68 -11.54 -8.24 -9.49
C ASP A 68 -12.57 -9.28 -9.01
N ALA A 69 -12.71 -9.45 -7.70
CA ALA A 69 -13.74 -10.29 -7.11
C ALA A 69 -15.17 -9.72 -7.21
N GLY A 70 -15.34 -8.54 -7.80
CA GLY A 70 -16.64 -7.88 -7.95
C GLY A 70 -17.20 -7.30 -6.65
N ILE A 71 -16.37 -7.04 -5.67
CA ILE A 71 -16.77 -6.36 -4.43
C ILE A 71 -16.96 -4.86 -4.71
N PRO A 72 -18.17 -4.30 -4.50
CA PRO A 72 -18.41 -2.88 -4.70
C PRO A 72 -17.54 -2.00 -3.80
N MET A 73 -16.83 -1.07 -4.42
CA MET A 73 -15.94 -0.11 -3.77
C MET A 73 -16.20 1.29 -4.32
N THR A 74 -16.03 2.30 -3.47
CA THR A 74 -16.18 3.72 -3.87
C THR A 74 -14.98 4.19 -4.69
N ASP A 75 -13.79 3.65 -4.41
CA ASP A 75 -12.54 3.91 -5.12
C ASP A 75 -11.57 2.74 -4.94
N LEU A 76 -10.52 2.69 -5.77
CA LEU A 76 -9.36 1.82 -5.51
C LEU A 76 -8.46 2.48 -4.46
N VAL A 77 -7.82 1.66 -3.64
CA VAL A 77 -6.78 2.14 -2.73
C VAL A 77 -5.42 1.86 -3.36
N VAL A 78 -4.64 2.90 -3.57
CA VAL A 78 -3.24 2.81 -3.99
C VAL A 78 -2.35 3.13 -2.81
N SER A 79 -1.32 2.34 -2.60
CA SER A 79 -0.34 2.62 -1.56
C SER A 79 1.06 2.65 -2.15
N VAL A 80 1.78 3.70 -1.81
CA VAL A 80 3.14 4.03 -2.26
C VAL A 80 3.93 4.57 -1.08
N ALA A 81 5.24 4.59 -1.19
CA ALA A 81 6.12 5.17 -0.18
C ALA A 81 7.22 6.01 -0.83
N SER A 82 7.50 7.14 -0.21
CA SER A 82 8.72 7.92 -0.43
C SER A 82 9.55 7.92 0.84
N GLY A 83 10.81 8.28 0.75
CA GLY A 83 11.67 8.39 1.90
C GLY A 83 12.86 9.29 1.63
N LYS A 84 13.80 9.31 2.57
CA LYS A 84 14.99 10.16 2.51
C LYS A 84 16.26 9.34 2.67
N ILE A 85 17.23 9.58 1.78
CA ILE A 85 18.54 8.92 1.78
C ILE A 85 19.60 9.93 1.41
N ASN A 86 20.62 10.08 2.27
CA ASN A 86 21.72 11.02 2.07
C ASN A 86 21.21 12.45 1.73
N ASP A 87 20.25 12.94 2.53
CA ASP A 87 19.60 14.25 2.33
C ASP A 87 18.82 14.39 1.00
N VAL A 88 18.51 13.29 0.29
CA VAL A 88 17.74 13.29 -0.94
C VAL A 88 16.41 12.58 -0.73
N VAL A 89 15.31 13.22 -1.10
CA VAL A 89 13.98 12.61 -1.11
C VAL A 89 13.84 11.74 -2.35
N VAL A 90 13.45 10.48 -2.16
CA VAL A 90 13.28 9.48 -3.21
C VAL A 90 11.94 8.77 -3.07
N CYS A 91 11.45 8.16 -4.15
CA CYS A 91 10.23 7.38 -4.18
C CYS A 91 10.55 5.92 -4.46
N ASP A 92 9.80 4.99 -3.82
CA ASP A 92 9.92 3.55 -4.00
C ASP A 92 11.29 3.00 -3.57
N LEU A 93 11.55 3.09 -2.26
CA LEU A 93 12.79 2.65 -1.62
C LEU A 93 13.02 1.14 -1.81
N ASN A 94 14.23 0.77 -2.18
CA ASN A 94 14.66 -0.62 -2.14
C ASN A 94 15.06 -1.04 -0.69
N LYS A 95 15.45 -2.30 -0.51
CA LYS A 95 15.76 -2.87 0.81
C LYS A 95 16.93 -2.17 1.52
N GLU A 96 17.96 -1.80 0.78
CA GLU A 96 19.14 -1.13 1.34
C GLU A 96 18.77 0.30 1.73
N GLU A 97 18.02 0.96 0.90
CA GLU A 97 17.51 2.31 1.13
C GLU A 97 16.53 2.37 2.31
N ASP A 98 15.61 1.42 2.43
CA ASP A 98 14.69 1.31 3.57
C ASP A 98 15.42 1.02 4.90
N ASN A 99 16.51 0.23 4.86
CA ASN A 99 17.25 -0.13 6.06
C ASN A 99 18.23 0.96 6.55
N TYR A 100 18.77 1.75 5.65
CA TYR A 100 19.79 2.76 5.93
C TYR A 100 19.33 4.19 5.66
N GLY A 101 18.10 4.35 5.17
CA GLY A 101 17.49 5.65 4.95
C GLY A 101 17.20 6.41 6.25
N GLU A 102 17.03 7.70 6.12
CA GLU A 102 16.79 8.63 7.22
C GLU A 102 15.30 8.74 7.56
N ALA A 103 14.43 8.48 6.58
CA ALA A 103 12.98 8.47 6.75
C ALA A 103 12.27 7.62 5.72
N ASP A 104 11.09 7.10 6.09
CA ASP A 104 10.12 6.39 5.25
C ASP A 104 8.73 6.98 5.47
N LEU A 105 8.03 7.27 4.37
CA LEU A 105 6.70 7.89 4.35
C LEU A 105 5.70 7.08 3.51
N PRO A 106 5.25 5.91 3.99
CA PRO A 106 4.20 5.16 3.30
C PRO A 106 2.84 5.84 3.43
N MET A 107 2.13 5.94 2.32
CA MET A 107 0.80 6.54 2.21
C MET A 107 -0.17 5.59 1.50
N GLY A 108 -1.43 5.64 1.89
CA GLY A 108 -2.56 5.04 1.16
C GLY A 108 -3.48 6.15 0.65
N ILE A 109 -3.74 6.15 -0.64
CA ILE A 109 -4.39 7.26 -1.36
C ILE A 109 -5.56 6.71 -2.15
N LEU A 110 -6.65 7.48 -2.23
CA LEU A 110 -7.77 7.30 -3.14
C LEU A 110 -7.51 8.14 -4.40
N PRO A 111 -7.15 7.53 -5.54
CA PRO A 111 -6.63 8.27 -6.68
C PRO A 111 -7.63 9.24 -7.32
N ASN A 112 -8.94 8.94 -7.26
CA ASN A 112 -9.97 9.78 -7.86
C ASN A 112 -10.32 11.00 -7.00
N SER A 113 -10.33 10.87 -5.67
CA SER A 113 -10.63 11.96 -4.75
C SER A 113 -9.40 12.70 -4.23
N GLY A 114 -8.24 12.06 -4.26
CA GLY A 114 -7.00 12.55 -3.63
C GLY A 114 -7.00 12.42 -2.10
N GLU A 115 -7.99 11.72 -1.53
CA GLU A 115 -8.09 11.52 -0.08
C GLU A 115 -7.08 10.49 0.42
N LEU A 116 -6.61 10.68 1.64
CA LEU A 116 -5.76 9.72 2.33
C LEU A 116 -6.60 8.74 3.15
N VAL A 117 -6.25 7.46 3.06
CA VAL A 117 -6.79 6.40 3.91
C VAL A 117 -5.82 5.96 4.99
N PHE A 118 -4.54 6.16 4.80
CA PHE A 118 -3.54 6.11 5.87
C PHE A 118 -2.30 6.94 5.52
N LEU A 119 -1.59 7.35 6.56
CA LEU A 119 -0.28 7.99 6.51
C LEU A 119 0.55 7.48 7.67
N GLN A 120 1.76 7.07 7.41
CA GLN A 120 2.75 6.76 8.44
C GLN A 120 4.05 7.46 8.08
N MET A 121 4.86 7.74 9.09
CA MET A 121 6.20 8.28 8.91
C MET A 121 7.09 7.62 9.95
N ASP A 122 8.23 7.15 9.52
CA ASP A 122 9.34 6.73 10.37
C ASP A 122 10.55 7.58 9.97
N GLY A 123 11.34 8.01 10.97
CA GLY A 123 12.45 8.89 10.75
C GLY A 123 12.10 10.39 10.81
N ASP A 124 12.94 11.25 10.24
CA ASP A 124 12.84 12.71 10.34
C ASP A 124 12.91 13.38 8.97
N LEU A 125 11.90 14.19 8.67
CA LEU A 125 11.80 15.01 7.46
C LEU A 125 11.54 16.47 7.86
N SER A 126 12.26 17.39 7.24
CA SER A 126 11.88 18.80 7.29
C SER A 126 10.53 19.04 6.61
N GLN A 127 9.94 20.20 6.80
CA GLN A 127 8.69 20.57 6.16
C GLN A 127 8.80 20.55 4.63
N GLU A 128 9.91 21.00 4.09
CA GLU A 128 10.19 21.03 2.65
C GLU A 128 10.34 19.60 2.10
N GLU A 129 11.10 18.75 2.78
CA GLU A 129 11.29 17.35 2.40
C GLU A 129 9.98 16.55 2.49
N PHE A 130 9.18 16.78 3.53
CA PHE A 130 7.86 16.18 3.65
C PHE A 130 6.95 16.60 2.49
N SER A 131 6.94 17.88 2.14
CA SER A 131 6.15 18.37 1.00
C SER A 131 6.58 17.70 -0.31
N GLN A 132 7.87 17.56 -0.54
CA GLN A 132 8.42 16.88 -1.72
C GLN A 132 8.08 15.39 -1.74
N ALA A 133 8.24 14.70 -0.61
CA ALA A 133 7.87 13.29 -0.47
C ALA A 133 6.37 13.05 -0.71
N TRP A 134 5.53 13.97 -0.23
CA TRP A 134 4.11 13.97 -0.49
C TRP A 134 3.79 14.09 -1.98
N GLU A 135 4.39 15.06 -2.68
CA GLU A 135 4.19 15.24 -4.13
C GLU A 135 4.61 14.00 -4.90
N TYR A 136 5.75 13.41 -4.59
CA TYR A 136 6.21 12.17 -5.22
C TYR A 136 5.24 11.01 -4.99
N ASN A 137 4.72 10.86 -3.78
CA ASN A 137 3.71 9.84 -3.49
C ASN A 137 2.42 10.07 -4.28
N MET A 138 1.96 11.31 -4.42
CA MET A 138 0.76 11.63 -5.20
C MET A 138 0.94 11.32 -6.69
N GLU A 139 2.09 11.65 -7.26
CA GLU A 139 2.43 11.33 -8.65
C GLU A 139 2.55 9.82 -8.87
N ALA A 140 3.30 9.12 -8.01
CA ALA A 140 3.46 7.67 -8.08
C ALA A 140 2.13 6.94 -7.95
N ALA A 141 1.23 7.41 -7.08
CA ALA A 141 -0.10 6.82 -6.93
C ALA A 141 -0.92 6.89 -8.22
N GLN A 142 -0.84 7.96 -8.99
CA GLN A 142 -1.52 8.05 -10.28
C GLN A 142 -0.97 7.05 -11.31
N VAL A 143 0.34 6.86 -11.33
CA VAL A 143 0.98 5.87 -12.21
C VAL A 143 0.53 4.46 -11.85
N VAL A 144 0.61 4.10 -10.56
CA VAL A 144 0.18 2.78 -10.06
C VAL A 144 -1.32 2.56 -10.31
N HIS A 145 -2.16 3.58 -10.08
CA HIS A 145 -3.58 3.51 -10.38
C HIS A 145 -3.85 3.18 -11.86
N GLY A 146 -3.14 3.83 -12.78
CA GLY A 146 -3.23 3.49 -14.20
C GLY A 146 -2.95 2.02 -14.48
N MET A 147 -1.89 1.47 -13.89
CA MET A 147 -1.54 0.04 -14.01
C MET A 147 -2.62 -0.88 -13.42
N MET A 148 -3.19 -0.53 -12.26
CA MET A 148 -4.28 -1.30 -11.63
C MET A 148 -5.52 -1.35 -12.54
N VAL A 149 -5.90 -0.21 -13.11
CA VAL A 149 -7.05 -0.10 -14.03
C VAL A 149 -6.82 -0.93 -15.30
N GLU A 150 -5.62 -0.89 -15.86
CA GLU A 150 -5.27 -1.71 -17.03
C GLU A 150 -5.31 -3.20 -16.71
N ALA A 151 -4.77 -3.61 -15.56
CA ALA A 151 -4.78 -5.01 -15.13
C ALA A 151 -6.22 -5.52 -14.94
N LEU A 152 -7.10 -4.72 -14.33
CA LEU A 152 -8.52 -5.07 -14.16
C LEU A 152 -9.27 -5.16 -15.49
N LYS A 153 -8.97 -4.30 -16.46
CA LYS A 153 -9.57 -4.34 -17.80
C LYS A 153 -9.05 -5.52 -18.63
N GLY A 154 -7.77 -5.86 -18.50
CA GLY A 154 -7.13 -6.96 -19.21
C GLY A 154 -7.54 -8.34 -18.69
N GLY A 155 -7.83 -8.48 -17.39
CA GLY A 155 -8.25 -9.72 -16.75
C GLY A 155 -9.64 -10.24 -17.18
N GLY A 156 -10.48 -9.38 -17.74
CA GLY A 156 -11.83 -9.75 -18.23
C GLY A 156 -11.87 -10.43 -19.62
N SER A 157 -10.73 -10.76 -20.20
CA SER A 157 -10.61 -11.28 -21.58
C SER A 157 -10.19 -12.76 -21.64
N GLN A 158 -10.40 -13.56 -20.58
CA GLN A 158 -10.15 -15.01 -20.59
C GLN A 158 -11.42 -15.80 -20.33
#